data_d607e65494f00d6e4a359a0f87d8f04b
#
_entry.id   d607e65494f00d6e4a359a0f87d8f04b
#
_cell.length_a   1.000
_cell.length_b   1.000
_cell.length_c   1.000
_cell.angle_alpha   90.00
_cell.angle_beta   90.00
_cell.angle_gamma   90.00
#
_symmetry.space_group_name_H-M   'P 1'
#
loop_
_entity.id
_entity.type
_entity.pdbx_description
1 polymer ?
#
loop_
_entity_poly.entity_id
_entity_poly.type
_entity_poly.pdbx_seq_one_letter_code
_entity_poly.pdbx_strand_id
1 'polypeptide(L)'
;LYTVEIPEDNGMNYLYWDRPVSAEQQGKIFLQLRKERFFFPEATAEFWSGRSHVWNSGKEFYGFLDHMFMNPDRDTDSQRLASGFLSRAGFTGIDYPAECSTGGRADGARNYVIFSEADLKITAHERFRFIGEKGASRLDRSEGASLRLENLAVAREMEKSGKDAGTIKAATGWERGADSKWRYETADFEYHPAGDLGYSRLLEKQSWHGELENLLDRQIEGETLSEAEWKRFEELTELAAGLKEQDELRERIYLDDYVKDDELFQAYPEMKRTRLEFVDLPSADYCGGYLHPDNRIVINISRTDDVRSVLAHEIQHAIQTMEGFARGSNPGEFKNTVENVILDIVRATDGRILEGGGFDNTPKGIFAALDRKVPYGTILRHYDYPLSLVAEKYGYKNIFDLVNDIGRFKSGIQEYRSTAGEVEARNVESRLDFTSAQRRNTLAVSTEDIARDGQIFLSRDVRMDELARHVSFLAGKLHIPV
;
A
#
# COMPACT_ATOMS: atom_id res chain seq x y z
N LEU A 1 13.27 18.42 0.69
CA LEU A 1 14.19 17.73 1.58
C LEU A 1 14.23 18.48 2.91
N TYR A 2 14.10 17.77 4.02
CA TYR A 2 14.28 18.33 5.34
C TYR A 2 15.65 17.91 5.84
N THR A 3 16.45 18.85 6.30
CA THR A 3 17.61 18.55 7.12
C THR A 3 17.13 18.56 8.56
N VAL A 4 17.25 17.43 9.24
CA VAL A 4 16.85 17.28 10.62
C VAL A 4 18.07 17.01 11.48
N GLU A 5 18.12 17.65 12.63
CA GLU A 5 19.03 17.30 13.71
C GLU A 5 18.32 16.27 14.59
N ILE A 6 18.95 15.13 14.78
CA ILE A 6 18.49 14.05 15.67
C ILE A 6 19.40 14.02 16.90
N PRO A 7 18.93 13.48 18.04
CA PRO A 7 19.78 13.33 19.23
C PRO A 7 21.06 12.58 18.91
N GLU A 8 22.17 13.05 19.49
CA GLU A 8 23.45 12.38 19.33
C GLU A 8 23.40 10.95 19.84
N ASP A 9 24.00 10.05 19.09
CA ASP A 9 24.15 8.67 19.50
C ASP A 9 25.26 8.57 20.56
N ASN A 10 24.84 8.23 21.78
CA ASN A 10 25.73 8.01 22.91
C ASN A 10 26.05 6.53 23.16
N GLY A 11 25.74 5.66 22.19
CA GLY A 11 25.92 4.20 22.26
C GLY A 11 24.84 3.46 23.09
N MET A 12 23.88 4.19 23.69
CA MET A 12 22.91 3.64 24.65
C MET A 12 21.47 4.03 24.36
N ASN A 13 21.27 5.10 23.57
CA ASN A 13 19.96 5.68 23.31
C ASN A 13 19.35 5.20 21.97
N TYR A 14 20.09 4.47 21.16
CA TYR A 14 19.58 3.83 19.94
C TYR A 14 19.64 2.31 20.05
N LEU A 15 18.62 1.64 19.57
CA LEU A 15 18.64 0.20 19.36
C LEU A 15 19.32 -0.07 18.00
N TYR A 16 20.49 -0.68 18.02
CA TYR A 16 21.22 -1.02 16.80
C TYR A 16 20.62 -2.26 16.15
N TRP A 17 20.11 -2.12 14.95
CA TRP A 17 19.42 -3.18 14.22
C TRP A 17 20.28 -4.41 13.96
N ASP A 18 21.55 -4.17 13.65
CA ASP A 18 22.55 -5.13 13.20
C ASP A 18 23.56 -5.54 14.28
N ARG A 19 23.38 -5.10 15.52
CA ARG A 19 24.32 -5.39 16.63
C ARG A 19 23.58 -5.98 17.83
N PRO A 20 24.29 -6.75 18.68
CA PRO A 20 23.72 -7.26 19.91
C PRO A 20 23.23 -6.15 20.83
N VAL A 21 22.10 -6.41 21.52
CA VAL A 21 21.59 -5.50 22.56
C VAL A 21 22.51 -5.59 23.77
N SER A 22 23.11 -4.46 24.17
CA SER A 22 24.08 -4.43 25.26
C SER A 22 23.43 -4.76 26.62
N ALA A 23 24.22 -5.25 27.57
CA ALA A 23 23.73 -5.58 28.90
C ALA A 23 23.07 -4.39 29.60
N GLU A 24 23.57 -3.17 29.36
CA GLU A 24 23.01 -1.94 29.93
C GLU A 24 21.67 -1.57 29.26
N GLN A 25 21.58 -1.71 27.94
CA GLN A 25 20.30 -1.56 27.20
C GLN A 25 19.27 -2.58 27.68
N GLN A 26 19.67 -3.85 27.85
CA GLN A 26 18.83 -4.89 28.43
C GLN A 26 18.33 -4.51 29.84
N GLY A 27 19.19 -3.92 30.66
CA GLY A 27 18.82 -3.40 31.98
C GLY A 27 17.73 -2.33 31.95
N LYS A 28 17.81 -1.36 31.00
CA LYS A 28 16.77 -0.34 30.81
C LYS A 28 15.43 -0.98 30.40
N ILE A 29 15.47 -1.89 29.45
CA ILE A 29 14.30 -2.63 28.96
C ILE A 29 13.63 -3.38 30.11
N PHE A 30 14.43 -4.08 30.92
CA PHE A 30 13.96 -4.81 32.06
C PHE A 30 13.25 -3.93 33.09
N LEU A 31 13.86 -2.82 33.45
CA LEU A 31 13.26 -1.88 34.38
C LEU A 31 11.90 -1.39 33.88
N GLN A 32 11.78 -1.15 32.57
CA GLN A 32 10.53 -0.71 31.96
C GLN A 32 9.47 -1.82 31.94
N LEU A 33 9.85 -3.07 31.61
CA LEU A 33 8.94 -4.22 31.68
C LEU A 33 8.37 -4.39 33.10
N ARG A 34 9.21 -4.29 34.14
CA ARG A 34 8.76 -4.34 35.55
C ARG A 34 7.82 -3.20 35.90
N LYS A 35 8.13 -1.98 35.42
CA LYS A 35 7.32 -0.78 35.67
C LYS A 35 5.93 -0.90 35.05
N GLU A 36 5.83 -1.46 33.86
CA GLU A 36 4.57 -1.65 33.14
C GLU A 36 3.84 -2.94 33.53
N ARG A 37 4.37 -3.70 34.49
CA ARG A 37 3.79 -4.95 35.01
C ARG A 37 3.54 -6.01 33.93
N PHE A 38 4.38 -6.05 32.92
CA PHE A 38 4.36 -7.16 31.97
C PHE A 38 4.92 -8.42 32.65
N PHE A 39 4.01 -9.34 32.98
CA PHE A 39 4.35 -10.65 33.52
C PHE A 39 4.31 -11.70 32.40
N PHE A 40 5.46 -12.17 32.02
CA PHE A 40 5.60 -13.32 31.11
C PHE A 40 6.20 -14.48 31.90
N PRO A 41 5.38 -15.49 32.30
CA PRO A 41 5.86 -16.57 33.17
C PRO A 41 7.01 -17.37 32.56
N GLU A 42 7.00 -17.61 31.24
CA GLU A 42 7.99 -18.46 30.56
C GLU A 42 9.20 -17.67 30.04
N ALA A 43 9.00 -16.57 29.36
CA ALA A 43 10.08 -15.72 28.87
C ALA A 43 10.83 -14.99 30.00
N THR A 44 10.16 -14.70 31.14
CA THR A 44 10.79 -14.08 32.30
C THR A 44 11.68 -15.05 33.05
N ALA A 45 11.34 -16.32 33.17
CA ALA A 45 12.16 -17.31 33.90
C ALA A 45 13.51 -17.54 33.21
N GLU A 46 13.56 -17.65 31.88
CA GLU A 46 14.81 -17.77 31.11
C GLU A 46 15.59 -16.46 31.03
N PHE A 47 14.94 -15.36 30.79
CA PHE A 47 15.54 -14.03 30.76
C PHE A 47 16.12 -13.63 32.12
N TRP A 48 15.49 -14.12 33.25
CA TRP A 48 15.87 -13.76 34.61
C TRP A 48 16.78 -14.78 35.27
N SER A 49 16.97 -15.98 34.69
CA SER A 49 17.83 -17.03 35.31
C SER A 49 19.33 -16.76 35.17
N GLY A 50 19.72 -15.60 34.64
CA GLY A 50 21.12 -15.24 34.45
C GLY A 50 21.81 -16.01 33.29
N ARG A 51 21.07 -16.87 32.61
CA ARG A 51 21.49 -17.41 31.31
C ARG A 51 21.09 -16.38 30.28
N SER A 52 22.01 -15.46 30.01
CA SER A 52 21.84 -14.39 29.04
C SER A 52 21.33 -14.94 27.72
N HIS A 53 20.05 -14.71 27.44
CA HIS A 53 19.59 -14.70 26.07
C HIS A 53 20.31 -13.52 25.42
N VAL A 54 21.41 -13.80 24.75
CA VAL A 54 22.14 -12.79 24.01
C VAL A 54 21.28 -12.54 22.77
N TRP A 55 20.54 -11.46 22.78
CA TRP A 55 19.90 -10.97 21.56
C TRP A 55 21.02 -10.60 20.58
N ASN A 56 21.18 -11.39 19.53
CA ASN A 56 22.28 -11.25 18.57
C ASN A 56 22.16 -9.96 17.76
N SER A 57 20.95 -9.37 17.73
CA SER A 57 20.71 -8.11 17.06
C SER A 57 19.51 -7.36 17.65
N GLY A 58 19.50 -6.04 17.47
CA GLY A 58 18.30 -5.24 17.77
C GLY A 58 17.10 -5.63 16.93
N LYS A 59 17.32 -6.14 15.71
CA LYS A 59 16.27 -6.69 14.84
C LYS A 59 15.53 -7.84 15.51
N GLU A 60 16.25 -8.82 16.02
CA GLU A 60 15.65 -9.97 16.72
C GLU A 60 14.88 -9.51 17.95
N PHE A 61 15.45 -8.58 18.71
CA PHE A 61 14.80 -8.05 19.90
C PHE A 61 13.54 -7.23 19.57
N TYR A 62 13.59 -6.37 18.54
CA TYR A 62 12.43 -5.62 18.12
C TYR A 62 11.30 -6.54 17.58
N GLY A 63 11.66 -7.56 16.81
CA GLY A 63 10.72 -8.59 16.36
C GLY A 63 10.08 -9.36 17.51
N PHE A 64 10.81 -9.63 18.58
CA PHE A 64 10.25 -10.21 19.81
C PHE A 64 9.24 -9.26 20.46
N LEU A 65 9.55 -7.97 20.58
CA LEU A 65 8.60 -6.98 21.11
C LEU A 65 7.36 -6.85 20.25
N ASP A 66 7.53 -6.81 18.94
CA ASP A 66 6.42 -6.76 17.97
C ASP A 66 5.49 -7.96 18.16
N HIS A 67 6.05 -9.17 18.22
CA HIS A 67 5.28 -10.38 18.47
C HIS A 67 4.59 -10.35 19.85
N MET A 68 5.28 -9.85 20.86
CA MET A 68 4.74 -9.74 22.23
C MET A 68 3.54 -8.79 22.33
N PHE A 69 3.54 -7.72 21.54
CA PHE A 69 2.44 -6.76 21.47
C PHE A 69 1.36 -7.14 20.45
N MET A 70 1.59 -8.18 19.64
CA MET A 70 0.62 -8.69 18.69
C MET A 70 -0.55 -9.31 19.45
N ASN A 71 -1.74 -8.75 19.29
CA ASN A 71 -2.97 -9.32 19.82
C ASN A 71 -3.81 -9.80 18.63
N PRO A 72 -3.98 -11.13 18.41
CA PRO A 72 -4.75 -11.66 17.29
C PRO A 72 -6.24 -11.25 17.32
N ASP A 73 -6.75 -10.85 18.50
CA ASP A 73 -8.15 -10.44 18.67
C ASP A 73 -8.37 -8.92 18.52
N ARG A 74 -7.32 -8.16 18.31
CA ARG A 74 -7.39 -6.71 18.12
C ARG A 74 -6.46 -6.30 16.99
N ASP A 75 -6.97 -5.50 16.07
CA ASP A 75 -6.18 -4.77 15.06
C ASP A 75 -5.32 -3.71 15.78
N THR A 76 -4.32 -4.17 16.51
CA THR A 76 -3.37 -3.32 17.24
C THR A 76 -2.10 -3.24 16.41
N ASP A 77 -1.69 -2.02 16.11
CA ASP A 77 -0.38 -1.72 15.52
C ASP A 77 0.72 -2.12 16.52
N SER A 78 1.12 -3.39 16.48
CA SER A 78 2.10 -3.99 17.39
C SER A 78 3.47 -3.29 17.29
N GLN A 79 3.86 -2.85 16.09
CA GLN A 79 5.09 -2.11 15.86
C GLN A 79 5.07 -0.73 16.56
N ARG A 80 3.93 -0.06 16.52
CA ARG A 80 3.75 1.21 17.24
C ARG A 80 3.82 1.00 18.75
N LEU A 81 3.25 -0.08 19.27
CA LEU A 81 3.33 -0.42 20.69
C LEU A 81 4.77 -0.77 21.09
N ALA A 82 5.50 -1.53 20.29
CA ALA A 82 6.91 -1.85 20.51
C ALA A 82 7.79 -0.59 20.51
N SER A 83 7.61 0.30 19.53
CA SER A 83 8.32 1.59 19.46
C SER A 83 7.99 2.49 20.66
N GLY A 84 6.72 2.58 21.04
CA GLY A 84 6.28 3.34 22.21
C GLY A 84 6.83 2.77 23.53
N PHE A 85 6.91 1.45 23.66
CA PHE A 85 7.54 0.80 24.82
C PHE A 85 9.04 1.14 24.90
N LEU A 86 9.78 1.04 23.79
CA LEU A 86 11.20 1.39 23.74
C LEU A 86 11.45 2.87 24.05
N SER A 87 10.60 3.76 23.56
CA SER A 87 10.64 5.19 23.89
C SER A 87 10.51 5.39 25.41
N ARG A 88 9.56 4.75 26.08
CA ARG A 88 9.38 4.80 27.53
C ARG A 88 10.53 4.14 28.31
N ALA A 89 11.22 3.18 27.68
CA ALA A 89 12.44 2.58 28.24
C ALA A 89 13.68 3.47 28.10
N GLY A 90 13.54 4.66 27.48
CA GLY A 90 14.61 5.64 27.31
C GLY A 90 15.44 5.44 26.05
N PHE A 91 14.87 4.79 25.03
CA PHE A 91 15.45 4.75 23.70
C PHE A 91 14.91 5.90 22.85
N THR A 92 15.77 6.56 22.12
CA THR A 92 15.43 7.63 21.18
C THR A 92 14.91 7.09 19.86
N GLY A 93 15.45 5.93 19.44
CA GLY A 93 15.10 5.36 18.14
C GLY A 93 15.84 4.06 17.83
N ILE A 94 15.75 3.70 16.57
CA ILE A 94 16.47 2.55 15.96
C ILE A 94 17.49 3.10 14.98
N ASP A 95 18.71 2.56 15.04
CA ASP A 95 19.79 2.80 14.09
C ASP A 95 19.99 1.52 13.26
N TYR A 96 19.88 1.63 11.93
CA TYR A 96 20.04 0.50 11.03
C TYR A 96 20.85 0.84 9.77
N PRO A 97 21.55 -0.15 9.15
CA PRO A 97 22.33 0.09 7.94
C PRO A 97 21.45 0.60 6.80
N ALA A 98 21.92 1.60 6.06
CA ALA A 98 21.18 2.18 4.94
C ALA A 98 20.90 1.15 3.84
N GLU A 99 21.73 0.12 3.72
CA GLU A 99 21.56 -0.99 2.78
C GLU A 99 20.27 -1.79 3.01
N CYS A 100 19.75 -1.80 4.24
CA CYS A 100 18.53 -2.53 4.59
C CYS A 100 17.24 -1.91 4.02
N SER A 101 17.24 -0.64 3.62
CA SER A 101 16.01 0.05 3.21
C SER A 101 16.06 0.68 1.83
N THR A 102 17.23 1.07 1.35
CA THR A 102 17.35 1.84 0.10
C THR A 102 18.05 1.09 -1.02
N GLY A 103 18.58 -0.12 -0.74
CA GLY A 103 19.37 -0.86 -1.72
C GLY A 103 20.62 -0.13 -2.22
N GLY A 104 20.95 1.01 -1.63
CA GLY A 104 22.07 1.85 -2.03
C GLY A 104 23.39 1.35 -1.46
N ARG A 105 24.44 1.29 -2.29
CA ARG A 105 25.83 1.15 -1.88
C ARG A 105 26.27 2.47 -1.22
N ALA A 106 25.92 2.67 0.02
CA ALA A 106 26.52 3.71 0.82
C ALA A 106 27.41 3.04 1.86
N ASP A 107 28.70 2.95 1.58
CA ASP A 107 29.70 2.42 2.53
C ASP A 107 29.55 3.08 3.90
N GLY A 108 28.92 2.35 4.83
CA GLY A 108 28.81 2.77 6.21
C GLY A 108 27.71 3.80 6.53
N ALA A 109 26.85 4.16 5.60
CA ALA A 109 25.71 5.05 5.89
C ALA A 109 24.66 4.36 6.79
N ARG A 110 24.09 5.13 7.69
CA ARG A 110 23.08 4.66 8.66
C ARG A 110 21.77 5.42 8.47
N ASN A 111 20.67 4.73 8.70
CA ASN A 111 19.32 5.30 8.77
C ASN A 111 18.82 5.25 10.21
N TYR A 112 17.98 6.20 10.57
CA TYR A 112 17.44 6.33 11.91
C TYR A 112 15.92 6.38 11.88
N VAL A 113 15.27 5.60 12.73
CA VAL A 113 13.85 5.73 13.07
C VAL A 113 13.79 6.37 14.44
N ILE A 114 13.27 7.60 14.53
CA ILE A 114 13.13 8.32 15.79
C ILE A 114 11.72 8.09 16.33
N PHE A 115 11.60 7.74 17.61
CA PHE A 115 10.34 7.35 18.23
C PHE A 115 9.46 8.53 18.64
N SER A 116 10.05 9.72 18.80
CA SER A 116 9.32 10.92 19.20
C SER A 116 9.64 12.09 18.29
N GLU A 117 8.61 12.74 17.77
CA GLU A 117 8.77 13.97 16.97
C GLU A 117 9.40 15.11 17.78
N ALA A 118 9.24 15.10 19.11
CA ALA A 118 9.85 16.10 20.00
C ALA A 118 11.38 16.02 20.00
N ASP A 119 11.96 14.90 19.59
CA ASP A 119 13.39 14.67 19.48
C ASP A 119 13.96 15.09 18.12
N LEU A 120 13.12 15.60 17.21
CA LEU A 120 13.50 16.06 15.89
C LEU A 120 13.55 17.58 15.85
N LYS A 121 14.66 18.12 15.38
CA LYS A 121 14.77 19.55 15.11
C LYS A 121 15.02 19.78 13.62
N ILE A 122 14.07 20.37 12.95
CA ILE A 122 14.25 20.76 11.54
C ILE A 122 15.20 21.95 11.50
N THR A 123 16.42 21.74 11.01
CA THR A 123 17.46 22.75 10.90
C THR A 123 17.49 23.44 9.55
N ALA A 124 17.05 22.75 8.50
CA ALA A 124 16.85 23.33 7.19
C ALA A 124 15.68 22.65 6.48
N HIS A 125 14.88 23.45 5.85
CA HIS A 125 13.89 23.00 4.89
C HIS A 125 14.35 23.47 3.52
N GLU A 126 15.16 22.66 2.88
CA GLU A 126 15.37 22.82 1.46
C GLU A 126 14.09 22.35 0.78
N ARG A 127 13.22 23.30 0.52
CA ARG A 127 12.31 23.12 -0.59
C ARG A 127 13.21 23.03 -1.81
N PHE A 128 13.54 21.85 -2.23
CA PHE A 128 13.65 21.66 -3.65
C PHE A 128 12.25 22.08 -4.15
N ARG A 129 12.12 23.32 -4.53
CA ARG A 129 11.25 23.61 -5.62
C ARG A 129 11.83 22.71 -6.72
N PHE A 130 11.34 21.51 -6.85
CA PHE A 130 10.85 21.15 -8.18
C PHE A 130 10.13 22.42 -8.56
N ILE A 131 10.67 23.15 -9.49
CA ILE A 131 10.11 24.42 -9.89
C ILE A 131 8.73 24.04 -10.34
N GLY A 132 7.87 24.00 -9.35
CA GLY A 132 6.67 23.17 -9.29
C GLY A 132 5.49 23.83 -9.89
N GLU A 133 5.67 24.67 -10.81
CA GLU A 133 4.71 24.96 -11.85
C GLU A 133 5.07 24.25 -13.13
N LYS A 134 5.93 23.27 -13.05
CA LYS A 134 6.17 22.30 -14.10
C LYS A 134 5.17 21.17 -13.92
N GLY A 135 3.93 21.44 -14.21
CA GLY A 135 2.97 20.45 -14.60
C GLY A 135 3.46 19.79 -15.87
N ALA A 136 4.54 19.08 -15.80
CA ALA A 136 5.09 18.28 -16.85
C ALA A 136 5.17 16.89 -16.30
N SER A 137 4.44 16.03 -16.88
CA SER A 137 4.82 14.67 -16.87
C SER A 137 6.18 14.53 -17.52
N ARG A 138 7.26 14.91 -17.20
CA ARG A 138 8.62 14.61 -17.65
C ARG A 138 9.53 15.83 -17.65
N LEU A 139 10.52 15.75 -16.80
CA LEU A 139 11.70 16.62 -16.81
C LEU A 139 12.85 15.84 -17.43
N ASP A 140 13.10 16.09 -18.67
CA ASP A 140 14.29 15.60 -19.32
C ASP A 140 15.33 16.73 -19.45
N ARG A 141 16.60 16.41 -19.24
CA ARG A 141 17.73 17.28 -19.51
C ARG A 141 18.26 17.13 -20.93
N SER A 142 17.60 16.32 -21.76
CA SER A 142 17.95 16.18 -23.17
C SER A 142 17.42 17.34 -24.00
N GLU A 143 17.96 17.53 -25.19
CA GLU A 143 17.47 18.55 -26.17
C GLU A 143 15.96 18.39 -26.43
N GLY A 144 15.43 17.16 -26.38
CA GLY A 144 13.99 16.89 -26.53
C GLY A 144 13.15 17.43 -25.38
N ALA A 145 13.67 17.47 -24.17
CA ALA A 145 12.96 18.03 -23.00
C ALA A 145 12.90 19.55 -23.04
N SER A 146 13.97 20.20 -23.53
CA SER A 146 13.96 21.64 -23.74
C SER A 146 12.84 22.05 -24.71
N LEU A 147 12.68 21.33 -25.81
CA LEU A 147 11.57 21.50 -26.74
C LEU A 147 10.19 21.34 -26.11
N ARG A 148 10.03 20.38 -25.21
CA ARG A 148 8.75 20.14 -24.53
C ARG A 148 8.41 21.22 -23.51
N LEU A 149 9.40 21.75 -22.79
CA LEU A 149 9.20 22.88 -21.86
C LEU A 149 8.90 24.18 -22.60
N GLU A 150 9.53 24.41 -23.73
CA GLU A 150 9.20 25.51 -24.61
C GLU A 150 7.75 25.38 -25.12
N ASN A 151 7.34 24.18 -25.55
CA ASN A 151 5.97 23.89 -25.92
C ASN A 151 4.97 24.09 -24.77
N LEU A 152 5.34 23.83 -23.51
CA LEU A 152 4.50 24.12 -22.36
C LEU A 152 4.32 25.63 -22.18
N ALA A 153 5.36 26.43 -22.38
CA ALA A 153 5.23 27.88 -22.34
C ALA A 153 4.27 28.38 -23.42
N VAL A 154 4.36 27.80 -24.64
CA VAL A 154 3.42 28.08 -25.72
C VAL A 154 2.00 27.66 -25.35
N ALA A 155 1.82 26.46 -24.77
CA ALA A 155 0.50 25.99 -24.34
C ALA A 155 -0.15 26.94 -23.33
N ARG A 156 0.61 27.42 -22.35
CA ARG A 156 0.15 28.41 -21.36
C ARG A 156 -0.27 29.74 -21.99
N GLU A 157 0.49 30.20 -22.98
CA GLU A 157 0.17 31.43 -23.68
C GLU A 157 -1.06 31.28 -24.59
N MET A 158 -1.21 30.12 -25.23
CA MET A 158 -2.41 29.79 -26.02
C MET A 158 -3.65 29.73 -25.11
N GLU A 159 -3.55 29.11 -23.91
CA GLU A 159 -4.62 29.07 -22.93
C GLU A 159 -5.01 30.48 -22.46
N LYS A 160 -4.05 31.34 -22.14
CA LYS A 160 -4.30 32.74 -21.78
C LYS A 160 -4.97 33.54 -22.91
N SER A 161 -4.66 33.21 -24.15
CA SER A 161 -5.29 33.82 -25.33
C SER A 161 -6.65 33.23 -25.68
N GLY A 162 -7.17 32.29 -24.86
CA GLY A 162 -8.51 31.72 -25.03
C GLY A 162 -8.62 30.64 -26.10
N LYS A 163 -7.51 29.99 -26.48
CA LYS A 163 -7.57 28.83 -27.37
C LYS A 163 -8.17 27.65 -26.67
N ASP A 164 -8.93 26.82 -27.38
CA ASP A 164 -9.53 25.61 -26.86
C ASP A 164 -8.46 24.51 -26.58
N ALA A 165 -8.79 23.58 -25.69
CA ALA A 165 -7.87 22.52 -25.26
C ALA A 165 -7.39 21.62 -26.41
N GLY A 166 -8.27 21.31 -27.36
CA GLY A 166 -7.90 20.49 -28.54
C GLY A 166 -6.87 21.17 -29.40
N THR A 167 -7.05 22.48 -29.70
CA THR A 167 -6.09 23.31 -30.47
C THR A 167 -4.75 23.37 -29.70
N ILE A 168 -4.77 23.54 -28.37
CA ILE A 168 -3.55 23.60 -27.56
C ILE A 168 -2.82 22.27 -27.65
N LYS A 169 -3.52 21.15 -27.41
CA LYS A 169 -2.91 19.81 -27.45
C LYS A 169 -2.34 19.49 -28.85
N ALA A 170 -3.09 19.75 -29.91
CA ALA A 170 -2.64 19.50 -31.27
C ALA A 170 -1.35 20.26 -31.59
N ALA A 171 -1.25 21.52 -31.14
CA ALA A 171 -0.09 22.37 -31.42
C ALA A 171 1.14 22.02 -30.56
N THR A 172 0.91 21.70 -29.27
CA THR A 172 1.98 21.65 -28.27
C THR A 172 2.20 20.25 -27.66
N GLY A 173 1.23 19.34 -27.74
CA GLY A 173 1.19 18.05 -27.07
C GLY A 173 0.73 18.14 -25.61
N TRP A 174 0.50 19.35 -25.07
CA TRP A 174 0.12 19.57 -23.69
C TRP A 174 -1.39 19.75 -23.52
N GLU A 175 -1.94 19.20 -22.46
CA GLU A 175 -3.35 19.38 -22.05
C GLU A 175 -3.49 19.45 -20.52
N ARG A 176 -4.64 19.88 -20.03
CA ARG A 176 -4.97 19.88 -18.62
C ARG A 176 -5.53 18.53 -18.19
N GLY A 177 -4.97 17.95 -17.16
CA GLY A 177 -5.57 16.81 -16.46
C GLY A 177 -6.81 17.20 -15.64
N ALA A 178 -7.47 16.25 -15.03
CA ALA A 178 -8.66 16.47 -14.21
C ALA A 178 -8.39 17.37 -12.99
N ASP A 179 -7.18 17.30 -12.43
CA ASP A 179 -6.69 18.15 -11.32
C ASP A 179 -6.20 19.54 -11.78
N SER A 180 -6.49 19.90 -13.01
CA SER A 180 -6.07 21.14 -13.66
C SER A 180 -4.55 21.32 -13.83
N LYS A 181 -3.75 20.31 -13.55
CA LYS A 181 -2.31 20.34 -13.84
C LYS A 181 -2.05 19.94 -15.29
N TRP A 182 -0.95 20.46 -15.85
CA TRP A 182 -0.58 20.13 -17.21
C TRP A 182 -0.10 18.69 -17.35
N ARG A 183 -0.46 18.04 -18.46
CA ARG A 183 -0.05 16.70 -18.87
C ARG A 183 0.55 16.75 -20.25
N TYR A 184 1.57 15.95 -20.46
CA TYR A 184 2.10 15.62 -21.78
C TYR A 184 2.05 14.10 -21.95
N GLU A 185 1.41 13.62 -22.98
CA GLU A 185 1.29 12.21 -23.25
C GLU A 185 2.45 11.75 -24.14
N THR A 186 3.22 10.78 -23.65
CA THR A 186 4.34 10.18 -24.37
C THR A 186 3.91 8.93 -25.12
N ALA A 187 4.80 8.40 -25.97
CA ALA A 187 4.61 7.11 -26.60
C ALA A 187 4.57 5.98 -25.55
N ASP A 188 4.01 4.84 -25.95
CA ASP A 188 4.05 3.65 -25.10
C ASP A 188 5.48 3.12 -24.96
N PHE A 189 5.73 2.50 -23.83
CA PHE A 189 6.95 1.74 -23.63
C PHE A 189 6.91 0.41 -24.39
N GLU A 190 8.08 -0.08 -24.77
CA GLU A 190 8.22 -1.45 -25.20
C GLU A 190 8.33 -2.35 -23.97
N TYR A 191 7.40 -3.30 -23.87
CA TYR A 191 7.48 -4.35 -22.86
C TYR A 191 8.28 -5.52 -23.41
N HIS A 192 9.40 -5.77 -22.81
CA HIS A 192 10.20 -6.97 -23.07
C HIS A 192 10.08 -7.84 -21.83
N PRO A 193 9.35 -8.96 -21.91
CA PRO A 193 9.48 -9.96 -20.88
C PRO A 193 10.96 -10.37 -20.90
N ALA A 194 11.72 -9.86 -19.94
CA ALA A 194 13.14 -10.19 -19.83
C ALA A 194 13.22 -11.70 -19.84
N GLY A 195 13.87 -12.23 -20.85
CA GLY A 195 13.97 -13.64 -21.05
C GLY A 195 14.33 -14.30 -19.72
N ASP A 196 13.42 -15.08 -19.18
CA ASP A 196 13.67 -16.10 -18.18
C ASP A 196 13.70 -15.75 -16.69
N LEU A 197 13.39 -14.52 -16.22
CA LEU A 197 13.77 -14.24 -14.85
C LEU A 197 12.66 -14.35 -13.77
N GLY A 198 11.47 -14.02 -13.99
CA GLY A 198 10.42 -14.09 -12.96
C GLY A 198 9.09 -14.61 -13.50
N TYR A 199 8.63 -13.98 -14.55
CA TYR A 199 7.31 -14.26 -15.13
C TYR A 199 7.23 -15.66 -15.78
N SER A 200 8.24 -16.06 -16.57
CA SER A 200 8.27 -17.39 -17.19
C SER A 200 8.30 -18.51 -16.15
N ARG A 201 8.98 -18.29 -15.01
CA ARG A 201 9.01 -19.25 -13.90
C ARG A 201 7.75 -19.29 -13.08
N LEU A 202 7.08 -18.15 -12.92
CA LEU A 202 5.77 -18.13 -12.26
C LEU A 202 4.72 -18.82 -13.12
N LEU A 203 4.77 -18.65 -14.45
CA LEU A 203 3.93 -19.40 -15.37
C LEU A 203 4.25 -20.88 -15.36
N GLU A 204 5.51 -21.24 -15.29
CA GLU A 204 5.95 -22.62 -15.14
C GLU A 204 5.47 -23.21 -13.80
N LYS A 205 5.59 -22.44 -12.72
CA LYS A 205 5.08 -22.80 -11.40
C LYS A 205 3.56 -22.99 -11.40
N GLN A 206 2.80 -22.12 -12.04
CA GLN A 206 1.35 -22.28 -12.19
C GLN A 206 0.98 -23.61 -12.88
N SER A 207 1.74 -24.02 -13.90
CA SER A 207 1.45 -25.21 -14.69
C SER A 207 1.50 -26.51 -13.89
N TRP A 208 2.30 -26.59 -12.83
CA TRP A 208 2.45 -27.80 -12.01
C TRP A 208 2.07 -27.62 -10.53
N HIS A 209 1.86 -26.39 -10.07
CA HIS A 209 1.49 -26.11 -8.68
C HIS A 209 0.16 -26.77 -8.27
N GLY A 210 -0.86 -26.66 -9.10
CA GLY A 210 -2.14 -27.32 -8.86
C GLY A 210 -2.03 -28.85 -8.84
N GLU A 211 -1.12 -29.43 -9.62
CA GLU A 211 -0.84 -30.87 -9.59
C GLU A 211 -0.18 -31.27 -8.26
N LEU A 212 0.79 -30.48 -7.78
CA LEU A 212 1.44 -30.72 -6.50
C LEU A 212 0.45 -30.58 -5.33
N GLU A 213 -0.39 -29.54 -5.31
CA GLU A 213 -1.42 -29.37 -4.29
C GLU A 213 -2.39 -30.54 -4.27
N ASN A 214 -2.89 -30.98 -5.43
CA ASN A 214 -3.79 -32.13 -5.50
C ASN A 214 -3.17 -33.42 -4.94
N LEU A 215 -1.90 -33.69 -5.26
CA LEU A 215 -1.19 -34.87 -4.75
C LEU A 215 -0.95 -34.77 -3.24
N LEU A 216 -0.68 -33.54 -2.73
CA LEU A 216 -0.49 -33.29 -1.32
C LEU A 216 -1.80 -33.45 -0.52
N ASP A 217 -2.91 -32.89 -1.01
CA ASP A 217 -4.23 -32.99 -0.38
C ASP A 217 -4.68 -34.46 -0.26
N ARG A 218 -4.51 -35.24 -1.32
CA ARG A 218 -4.82 -36.68 -1.33
C ARG A 218 -3.98 -37.45 -0.30
N GLN A 219 -2.70 -37.08 -0.13
CA GLN A 219 -1.86 -37.64 0.92
C GLN A 219 -2.35 -37.28 2.33
N ILE A 220 -2.74 -36.02 2.55
CA ILE A 220 -3.28 -35.54 3.82
C ILE A 220 -4.60 -36.25 4.15
N GLU A 221 -5.41 -36.54 3.15
CA GLU A 221 -6.66 -37.30 3.28
C GLU A 221 -6.43 -38.81 3.49
N GLY A 222 -5.18 -39.29 3.44
CA GLY A 222 -4.81 -40.67 3.70
C GLY A 222 -4.94 -41.59 2.48
N GLU A 223 -5.05 -41.04 1.28
CA GLU A 223 -5.01 -41.82 0.05
C GLU A 223 -3.61 -42.33 -0.25
N THR A 224 -3.53 -43.56 -0.77
CA THR A 224 -2.27 -44.15 -1.19
C THR A 224 -2.01 -43.77 -2.65
N LEU A 225 -0.98 -42.97 -2.87
CA LEU A 225 -0.50 -42.63 -4.22
C LEU A 225 0.11 -43.86 -4.91
N SER A 226 -0.14 -44.02 -6.20
CA SER A 226 0.54 -45.02 -7.04
C SER A 226 2.05 -44.67 -7.14
N GLU A 227 2.85 -45.65 -7.56
CA GLU A 227 4.31 -45.48 -7.75
C GLU A 227 4.62 -44.34 -8.74
N ALA A 228 3.82 -44.17 -9.78
CA ALA A 228 3.97 -43.11 -10.75
C ALA A 228 3.62 -41.72 -10.16
N GLU A 229 2.56 -41.67 -9.35
CA GLU A 229 2.17 -40.44 -8.65
C GLU A 229 3.18 -40.04 -7.56
N TRP A 230 3.75 -41.02 -6.85
CA TRP A 230 4.83 -40.79 -5.89
C TRP A 230 6.05 -40.19 -6.57
N LYS A 231 6.47 -40.78 -7.68
CA LYS A 231 7.60 -40.26 -8.45
C LYS A 231 7.33 -38.83 -8.93
N ARG A 232 6.10 -38.57 -9.40
CA ARG A 232 5.69 -37.23 -9.84
C ARG A 232 5.65 -36.24 -8.68
N PHE A 233 5.19 -36.64 -7.53
CA PHE A 233 5.19 -35.84 -6.29
C PHE A 233 6.60 -35.47 -5.86
N GLU A 234 7.55 -36.41 -5.90
CA GLU A 234 8.98 -36.14 -5.61
C GLU A 234 9.58 -35.15 -6.62
N GLU A 235 9.34 -35.35 -7.93
CA GLU A 235 9.80 -34.43 -8.97
C GLU A 235 9.26 -33.00 -8.75
N LEU A 236 7.98 -32.85 -8.43
CA LEU A 236 7.36 -31.55 -8.19
C LEU A 236 7.84 -30.90 -6.90
N THR A 237 8.11 -31.71 -5.87
CA THR A 237 8.67 -31.24 -4.60
C THR A 237 10.11 -30.73 -4.76
N GLU A 238 10.93 -31.44 -5.55
CA GLU A 238 12.28 -31.00 -5.89
C GLU A 238 12.27 -29.69 -6.72
N LEU A 239 11.35 -29.58 -7.69
CA LEU A 239 11.13 -28.34 -8.45
C LEU A 239 10.76 -27.18 -7.53
N ALA A 240 9.82 -27.39 -6.59
CA ALA A 240 9.41 -26.38 -5.63
C ALA A 240 10.56 -25.94 -4.71
N ALA A 241 11.36 -26.88 -4.22
CA ALA A 241 12.53 -26.60 -3.41
C ALA A 241 13.61 -25.83 -4.18
N GLY A 242 13.88 -26.23 -5.43
CA GLY A 242 14.85 -25.55 -6.30
C GLY A 242 14.44 -24.11 -6.64
N LEU A 243 13.13 -23.86 -6.78
CA LEU A 243 12.62 -22.50 -6.98
C LEU A 243 12.80 -21.64 -5.72
N LYS A 244 12.51 -22.17 -4.55
CA LYS A 244 12.70 -21.47 -3.28
C LYS A 244 14.14 -21.04 -3.03
N GLU A 245 15.08 -21.94 -3.29
CA GLU A 245 16.51 -21.64 -3.16
C GLU A 245 16.98 -20.58 -4.17
N GLN A 246 16.40 -20.57 -5.38
CA GLN A 246 16.71 -19.57 -6.39
C GLN A 246 16.00 -18.23 -6.17
N ASP A 247 14.80 -18.22 -5.56
CA ASP A 247 14.09 -17.01 -5.17
C ASP A 247 14.84 -16.27 -4.05
N GLU A 248 15.48 -16.98 -3.13
CA GLU A 248 16.34 -16.39 -2.09
C GLU A 248 17.63 -15.75 -2.68
N LEU A 249 18.12 -16.24 -3.82
CA LEU A 249 19.30 -15.71 -4.51
C LEU A 249 19.00 -14.60 -5.53
N ARG A 250 17.72 -14.34 -5.86
CA ARG A 250 17.30 -13.41 -6.91
C ARG A 250 16.58 -12.19 -6.35
N GLU A 251 17.27 -11.43 -5.57
CA GLU A 251 16.66 -10.39 -4.75
C GLU A 251 16.13 -9.17 -5.47
N ARG A 252 16.34 -8.88 -6.76
CA ARG A 252 15.89 -7.58 -7.31
C ARG A 252 15.72 -7.60 -8.82
N ILE A 253 14.48 -7.66 -9.26
CA ILE A 253 14.09 -7.32 -10.61
C ILE A 253 13.64 -5.85 -10.60
N TYR A 254 14.19 -5.06 -11.52
CA TYR A 254 13.87 -3.64 -11.64
C TYR A 254 13.01 -3.38 -12.88
N LEU A 255 12.32 -2.25 -12.89
CA LEU A 255 11.43 -1.88 -13.98
C LEU A 255 12.16 -1.76 -15.32
N ASP A 256 13.41 -1.27 -15.32
CA ASP A 256 14.22 -1.13 -16.55
C ASP A 256 14.74 -2.46 -17.13
N ASP A 257 14.58 -3.57 -16.39
CA ASP A 257 14.83 -4.92 -16.94
C ASP A 257 13.69 -5.38 -17.87
N TYR A 258 12.46 -4.86 -17.67
CA TYR A 258 11.25 -5.25 -18.40
C TYR A 258 10.71 -4.19 -19.34
N VAL A 259 10.99 -2.94 -19.05
CA VAL A 259 10.46 -1.79 -19.77
C VAL A 259 11.58 -1.07 -20.48
N LYS A 260 11.47 -0.94 -21.79
CA LYS A 260 12.32 -0.03 -22.56
C LYS A 260 11.54 1.22 -22.91
N ASP A 261 11.86 2.29 -22.22
CA ASP A 261 11.33 3.62 -22.48
C ASP A 261 12.37 4.67 -22.09
N ASP A 262 13.18 5.05 -23.06
CA ASP A 262 14.23 6.06 -22.84
C ASP A 262 13.63 7.39 -22.37
N GLU A 263 12.45 7.75 -22.85
CA GLU A 263 11.77 8.97 -22.46
C GLU A 263 11.31 8.91 -20.99
N LEU A 264 10.74 7.77 -20.54
CA LEU A 264 10.32 7.56 -19.17
C LEU A 264 11.52 7.64 -18.22
N PHE A 265 12.57 6.89 -18.51
CA PHE A 265 13.73 6.81 -17.64
C PHE A 265 14.65 8.02 -17.67
N GLN A 266 14.56 8.84 -18.73
CA GLN A 266 15.19 10.15 -18.74
C GLN A 266 14.42 11.15 -17.89
N ALA A 267 13.09 11.10 -17.94
CA ALA A 267 12.22 11.96 -17.16
C ALA A 267 12.24 11.62 -15.66
N TYR A 268 12.21 10.33 -15.36
CA TYR A 268 12.16 9.77 -14.01
C TYR A 268 13.27 8.75 -13.80
N PRO A 269 14.53 9.18 -13.64
CA PRO A 269 15.66 8.26 -13.50
C PRO A 269 15.51 7.30 -12.29
N GLU A 270 14.79 7.73 -11.26
CA GLU A 270 14.47 6.93 -10.08
C GLU A 270 13.57 5.72 -10.40
N MET A 271 12.79 5.77 -11.47
CA MET A 271 11.96 4.63 -11.90
C MET A 271 12.78 3.44 -12.40
N LYS A 272 14.02 3.64 -12.84
CA LYS A 272 14.94 2.53 -13.12
C LYS A 272 15.16 1.63 -11.89
N ARG A 273 15.01 2.18 -10.70
CA ARG A 273 15.17 1.49 -9.43
C ARG A 273 13.84 1.07 -8.81
N THR A 274 12.73 1.25 -9.51
CA THR A 274 11.44 0.70 -9.09
C THR A 274 11.53 -0.81 -9.14
N ARG A 275 11.30 -1.46 -8.00
CA ARG A 275 11.29 -2.91 -7.90
C ARG A 275 10.06 -3.46 -8.58
N LEU A 276 10.22 -4.48 -9.40
CA LEU A 276 9.12 -5.21 -10.01
C LEU A 276 9.00 -6.59 -9.36
N GLU A 277 7.82 -6.90 -8.86
CA GLU A 277 7.52 -8.15 -8.19
C GLU A 277 6.31 -8.82 -8.86
N PHE A 278 6.47 -10.07 -9.27
CA PHE A 278 5.37 -10.88 -9.76
C PHE A 278 4.91 -11.83 -8.67
N VAL A 279 3.60 -11.85 -8.42
CA VAL A 279 2.99 -12.73 -7.43
C VAL A 279 1.91 -13.59 -8.08
N ASP A 280 1.67 -14.74 -7.50
CA ASP A 280 0.62 -15.68 -7.92
C ASP A 280 -0.36 -15.84 -6.75
N LEU A 281 -1.38 -14.99 -6.72
CA LEU A 281 -2.38 -14.93 -5.66
C LEU A 281 -3.79 -14.98 -6.25
N PRO A 282 -4.28 -16.18 -6.63
CA PRO A 282 -5.58 -16.32 -7.29
C PRO A 282 -6.76 -15.89 -6.41
N SER A 283 -6.62 -15.94 -5.09
CA SER A 283 -7.65 -15.49 -4.13
C SER A 283 -7.67 -13.97 -3.90
N ALA A 284 -6.65 -13.25 -4.34
CA ALA A 284 -6.59 -11.79 -4.18
C ALA A 284 -7.40 -11.07 -5.26
N ASP A 285 -8.06 -9.97 -4.91
CA ASP A 285 -8.93 -9.21 -5.81
C ASP A 285 -8.21 -8.05 -6.54
N TYR A 286 -6.89 -8.12 -6.69
CA TYR A 286 -6.12 -7.09 -7.38
C TYR A 286 -5.25 -7.68 -8.50
N CYS A 287 -5.07 -6.91 -9.58
CA CYS A 287 -4.19 -7.25 -10.71
C CYS A 287 -2.78 -6.71 -10.51
N GLY A 288 -2.63 -5.56 -9.86
CA GLY A 288 -1.35 -4.92 -9.56
C GLY A 288 -1.46 -3.89 -8.44
N GLY A 289 -0.34 -3.25 -8.12
CA GLY A 289 -0.28 -2.16 -7.16
C GLY A 289 1.09 -1.47 -7.12
N TYR A 290 1.10 -0.13 -7.10
CA TYR A 290 2.30 0.65 -6.83
C TYR A 290 2.40 0.99 -5.34
N LEU A 291 3.44 0.51 -4.69
CA LEU A 291 3.71 0.71 -3.27
C LEU A 291 4.75 1.83 -3.10
N HIS A 292 4.26 3.06 -2.92
CA HIS A 292 5.09 4.26 -2.87
C HIS A 292 6.24 4.22 -1.84
N PRO A 293 6.02 3.82 -0.58
CA PRO A 293 7.11 3.84 0.40
C PRO A 293 8.31 2.97 0.00
N ASP A 294 8.02 1.88 -0.71
CA ASP A 294 9.01 0.88 -1.11
C ASP A 294 9.53 1.08 -2.54
N ASN A 295 8.98 2.05 -3.28
CA ASN A 295 9.19 2.23 -4.72
C ASN A 295 9.09 0.89 -5.47
N ARG A 296 7.95 0.21 -5.32
CA ARG A 296 7.73 -1.15 -5.80
C ARG A 296 6.42 -1.27 -6.55
N ILE A 297 6.46 -1.94 -7.70
CA ILE A 297 5.28 -2.37 -8.46
C ILE A 297 5.11 -3.87 -8.23
N VAL A 298 3.91 -4.29 -7.87
CA VAL A 298 3.51 -5.70 -7.73
C VAL A 298 2.51 -6.02 -8.84
N ILE A 299 2.72 -7.13 -9.54
CA ILE A 299 1.82 -7.66 -10.58
C ILE A 299 1.33 -9.03 -10.15
N ASN A 300 0.01 -9.21 -10.08
CA ASN A 300 -0.59 -10.49 -9.77
C ASN A 300 -0.95 -11.24 -11.06
N ILE A 301 -0.10 -12.16 -11.44
CA ILE A 301 -0.20 -12.87 -12.72
C ILE A 301 -1.40 -13.81 -12.82
N SER A 302 -1.95 -14.29 -11.70
CA SER A 302 -3.18 -15.09 -11.70
C SER A 302 -4.45 -14.26 -11.93
N ARG A 303 -4.34 -12.94 -11.97
CA ARG A 303 -5.46 -11.99 -12.13
C ARG A 303 -5.40 -11.17 -13.39
N THR A 304 -4.38 -11.32 -14.21
CA THR A 304 -4.26 -10.59 -15.49
C THR A 304 -3.61 -11.45 -16.57
N ASP A 305 -4.17 -11.37 -17.76
CA ASP A 305 -3.58 -11.90 -18.99
C ASP A 305 -2.77 -10.82 -19.74
N ASP A 306 -2.86 -9.56 -19.33
CA ASP A 306 -2.18 -8.41 -19.94
C ASP A 306 -1.30 -7.67 -18.92
N VAL A 307 -0.09 -8.19 -18.72
CA VAL A 307 0.92 -7.60 -17.85
C VAL A 307 1.31 -6.18 -18.30
N ARG A 308 1.34 -5.92 -19.61
CA ARG A 308 1.69 -4.60 -20.16
C ARG A 308 0.68 -3.54 -19.73
N SER A 309 -0.61 -3.88 -19.79
CA SER A 309 -1.69 -2.99 -19.35
C SER A 309 -1.57 -2.66 -17.87
N VAL A 310 -1.40 -3.68 -17.01
CA VAL A 310 -1.23 -3.49 -15.58
C VAL A 310 0.03 -2.67 -15.27
N LEU A 311 1.15 -2.93 -15.96
CA LEU A 311 2.36 -2.11 -15.80
C LEU A 311 2.13 -0.65 -16.17
N ALA A 312 1.42 -0.36 -17.25
CA ALA A 312 1.10 1.01 -17.65
C ALA A 312 0.29 1.73 -16.56
N HIS A 313 -0.67 1.04 -15.96
CA HIS A 313 -1.46 1.52 -14.82
C HIS A 313 -0.58 1.87 -13.62
N GLU A 314 0.25 0.95 -13.17
CA GLU A 314 1.09 1.13 -11.99
C GLU A 314 2.21 2.16 -12.20
N ILE A 315 2.76 2.24 -13.41
CA ILE A 315 3.70 3.31 -13.81
C ILE A 315 3.00 4.67 -13.70
N GLN A 316 1.72 4.78 -14.10
CA GLN A 316 0.98 6.04 -13.96
C GLN A 316 0.82 6.44 -12.50
N HIS A 317 0.56 5.49 -11.57
CA HIS A 317 0.53 5.78 -10.15
C HIS A 317 1.89 6.23 -9.59
N ALA A 318 2.98 5.67 -10.08
CA ALA A 318 4.31 6.15 -9.75
C ALA A 318 4.52 7.61 -10.21
N ILE A 319 4.15 7.94 -11.46
CA ILE A 319 4.21 9.30 -11.99
C ILE A 319 3.33 10.26 -11.19
N GLN A 320 2.09 9.89 -10.89
CA GLN A 320 1.20 10.69 -10.04
C GLN A 320 1.83 11.02 -8.68
N THR A 321 2.53 10.05 -8.14
CA THR A 321 3.24 10.21 -6.88
C THR A 321 4.41 11.18 -6.98
N MET A 322 5.22 11.08 -8.03
CA MET A 322 6.40 11.93 -8.25
C MET A 322 6.01 13.37 -8.59
N GLU A 323 4.97 13.56 -9.40
CA GLU A 323 4.50 14.87 -9.85
C GLU A 323 3.50 15.53 -8.88
N GLY A 324 3.07 14.81 -7.86
CA GLY A 324 2.03 15.27 -6.93
C GLY A 324 0.69 15.49 -7.63
N PHE A 325 0.37 14.69 -8.63
CA PHE A 325 -0.94 14.66 -9.27
C PHE A 325 -2.00 14.09 -8.34
N ALA A 326 -3.28 14.18 -8.73
CA ALA A 326 -4.34 13.47 -8.02
C ALA A 326 -3.99 11.98 -7.96
N ARG A 327 -3.92 11.44 -6.74
CA ARG A 327 -3.50 10.06 -6.53
C ARG A 327 -4.63 9.06 -6.75
N GLY A 328 -4.27 7.82 -7.05
CA GLY A 328 -5.15 6.68 -6.90
C GLY A 328 -5.47 6.37 -5.44
N SER A 329 -6.25 5.34 -5.22
CA SER A 329 -6.72 4.93 -3.90
C SER A 329 -6.87 3.40 -3.84
N ASN A 330 -7.45 2.91 -2.77
CA ASN A 330 -7.95 1.55 -2.67
C ASN A 330 -9.35 1.55 -2.04
N PRO A 331 -10.16 0.50 -2.24
CA PRO A 331 -11.52 0.45 -1.70
C PRO A 331 -11.60 0.64 -0.18
N GLY A 332 -10.56 0.22 0.56
CA GLY A 332 -10.51 0.32 2.02
C GLY A 332 -10.30 1.74 2.56
N GLU A 333 -9.95 2.70 1.71
CA GLU A 333 -9.80 4.11 2.12
C GLU A 333 -11.15 4.80 2.36
N PHE A 334 -12.24 4.26 1.84
CA PHE A 334 -13.56 4.86 1.95
C PHE A 334 -14.34 4.29 3.12
N LYS A 335 -14.65 5.14 4.10
CA LYS A 335 -15.24 4.70 5.38
C LYS A 335 -16.76 4.53 5.34
N ASN A 336 -17.45 5.33 4.55
CA ASN A 336 -18.91 5.37 4.49
C ASN A 336 -19.44 4.61 3.27
N THR A 337 -19.08 3.34 3.15
CA THR A 337 -19.49 2.47 2.04
C THR A 337 -20.50 1.44 2.50
N VAL A 338 -21.26 0.87 1.57
CA VAL A 338 -22.24 -0.18 1.87
C VAL A 338 -21.56 -1.40 2.52
N GLU A 339 -20.37 -1.77 2.06
CA GLU A 339 -19.61 -2.89 2.62
C GLU A 339 -19.25 -2.66 4.09
N ASN A 340 -18.84 -1.44 4.44
CA ASN A 340 -18.51 -1.10 5.82
C ASN A 340 -19.75 -1.08 6.72
N VAL A 341 -20.89 -0.59 6.22
CA VAL A 341 -22.16 -0.66 6.96
C VAL A 341 -22.51 -2.13 7.24
N ILE A 342 -22.43 -2.99 6.23
CA ILE A 342 -22.72 -4.42 6.37
C ILE A 342 -21.74 -5.08 7.32
N LEU A 343 -20.44 -4.81 7.20
CA LEU A 343 -19.42 -5.37 8.08
C LEU A 343 -19.67 -4.98 9.54
N ASP A 344 -20.05 -3.74 9.80
CA ASP A 344 -20.38 -3.28 11.14
C ASP A 344 -21.65 -3.95 11.69
N ILE A 345 -22.68 -4.18 10.86
CA ILE A 345 -23.86 -4.96 11.23
C ILE A 345 -23.48 -6.42 11.55
N VAL A 346 -22.60 -7.03 10.73
CA VAL A 346 -22.09 -8.39 10.99
C VAL A 346 -21.36 -8.45 12.32
N ARG A 347 -20.46 -7.50 12.59
CA ARG A 347 -19.73 -7.41 13.87
C ARG A 347 -20.66 -7.17 15.05
N ALA A 348 -21.63 -6.26 14.92
CA ALA A 348 -22.60 -5.96 15.97
C ALA A 348 -23.50 -7.14 16.31
N THR A 349 -23.62 -8.11 15.44
CA THR A 349 -24.43 -9.34 15.62
C THR A 349 -23.57 -10.57 15.88
N ASP A 350 -22.29 -10.44 16.20
CA ASP A 350 -21.33 -11.53 16.40
C ASP A 350 -21.35 -12.55 15.24
N GLY A 351 -21.54 -12.07 14.01
CA GLY A 351 -21.67 -12.91 12.81
C GLY A 351 -22.99 -13.65 12.66
N ARG A 352 -23.91 -13.57 13.63
CA ARG A 352 -25.20 -14.29 13.59
C ARG A 352 -26.07 -13.95 12.39
N ILE A 353 -25.95 -12.74 11.87
CA ILE A 353 -26.67 -12.33 10.66
C ILE A 353 -26.30 -13.18 9.42
N LEU A 354 -25.11 -13.79 9.41
CA LEU A 354 -24.64 -14.66 8.32
C LEU A 354 -25.11 -16.11 8.47
N GLU A 355 -25.54 -16.52 9.67
CA GLU A 355 -26.02 -17.89 9.91
C GLU A 355 -27.30 -18.18 9.10
N GLY A 356 -27.32 -19.31 8.42
CA GLY A 356 -28.49 -19.75 7.62
C GLY A 356 -28.47 -19.28 6.15
N GLY A 357 -27.29 -19.02 5.57
CA GLY A 357 -27.10 -18.89 4.13
C GLY A 357 -26.86 -17.46 3.60
N GLY A 358 -26.43 -16.55 4.46
CA GLY A 358 -26.13 -15.18 4.04
C GLY A 358 -27.39 -14.35 3.74
N PHE A 359 -27.20 -13.18 3.15
CA PHE A 359 -28.27 -12.27 2.71
C PHE A 359 -27.73 -11.42 1.54
N ASP A 360 -28.64 -10.86 0.74
CA ASP A 360 -28.27 -9.82 -0.20
C ASP A 360 -28.19 -8.45 0.49
N ASN A 361 -27.50 -7.51 -0.14
CA ASN A 361 -27.28 -6.17 0.41
C ASN A 361 -28.48 -5.21 0.23
N THR A 362 -29.67 -5.77 -0.05
CA THR A 362 -30.90 -4.98 -0.12
C THR A 362 -31.50 -4.79 1.28
N PRO A 363 -32.25 -3.70 1.52
CA PRO A 363 -32.97 -3.54 2.78
C PRO A 363 -33.79 -4.77 3.17
N LYS A 364 -34.49 -5.36 2.21
CA LYS A 364 -35.31 -6.56 2.41
C LYS A 364 -34.48 -7.77 2.86
N GLY A 365 -33.32 -8.00 2.21
CA GLY A 365 -32.41 -9.11 2.55
C GLY A 365 -31.82 -8.95 3.94
N ILE A 366 -31.38 -7.73 4.29
CA ILE A 366 -30.80 -7.42 5.61
C ILE A 366 -31.87 -7.56 6.69
N PHE A 367 -33.08 -7.03 6.52
CA PHE A 367 -34.15 -7.19 7.50
C PHE A 367 -34.56 -8.65 7.69
N ALA A 368 -34.67 -9.41 6.61
CA ALA A 368 -34.97 -10.83 6.69
C ALA A 368 -33.89 -11.59 7.48
N ALA A 369 -32.62 -11.17 7.36
CA ALA A 369 -31.51 -11.74 8.12
C ALA A 369 -31.57 -11.32 9.61
N LEU A 370 -31.87 -10.05 9.91
CA LEU A 370 -32.01 -9.55 11.27
C LEU A 370 -33.21 -10.13 12.01
N ASP A 371 -34.27 -10.52 11.30
CA ASP A 371 -35.47 -11.15 11.88
C ASP A 371 -35.31 -12.67 12.12
N ARG A 372 -34.19 -13.26 11.77
CA ARG A 372 -33.91 -14.68 12.03
C ARG A 372 -33.91 -15.01 13.51
N LYS A 373 -34.45 -16.19 13.82
CA LYS A 373 -34.51 -16.68 15.22
C LYS A 373 -33.11 -17.09 15.70
N VAL A 374 -32.75 -16.61 16.85
CA VAL A 374 -31.60 -17.05 17.66
C VAL A 374 -32.11 -17.55 19.01
N PRO A 375 -31.32 -18.26 19.84
CA PRO A 375 -31.74 -18.61 21.19
C PRO A 375 -32.25 -17.36 21.90
N TYR A 376 -33.48 -17.45 22.44
CA TYR A 376 -34.18 -16.39 23.19
C TYR A 376 -34.72 -15.18 22.40
N GLY A 377 -34.76 -15.19 21.08
CA GLY A 377 -35.39 -14.13 20.31
C GLY A 377 -35.04 -14.08 18.83
N THR A 378 -35.18 -12.91 18.25
CA THR A 378 -34.64 -12.58 16.93
C THR A 378 -33.27 -11.93 17.07
N ILE A 379 -32.43 -11.94 16.01
CA ILE A 379 -31.13 -11.24 15.98
C ILE A 379 -31.36 -9.77 16.32
N LEU A 380 -32.38 -9.14 15.73
CA LEU A 380 -32.72 -7.72 15.92
C LEU A 380 -32.93 -7.39 17.41
N ARG A 381 -33.72 -8.20 18.14
CA ARG A 381 -33.98 -7.96 19.58
C ARG A 381 -32.79 -8.32 20.48
N HIS A 382 -32.06 -9.36 20.10
CA HIS A 382 -30.91 -9.82 20.89
C HIS A 382 -29.75 -8.85 20.84
N TYR A 383 -29.55 -8.19 19.71
CA TYR A 383 -28.45 -7.25 19.44
C TYR A 383 -28.91 -5.80 19.28
N ASP A 384 -30.05 -5.42 19.84
CA ASP A 384 -30.64 -4.08 19.70
C ASP A 384 -29.66 -2.96 20.06
N TYR A 385 -28.99 -3.07 21.21
CA TYR A 385 -27.99 -2.09 21.64
C TYR A 385 -26.76 -2.00 20.72
N PRO A 386 -26.05 -3.08 20.38
CA PRO A 386 -24.97 -3.01 19.40
C PRO A 386 -25.41 -2.45 18.03
N LEU A 387 -26.58 -2.83 17.55
CA LEU A 387 -27.12 -2.34 16.28
C LEU A 387 -27.46 -0.84 16.33
N SER A 388 -27.89 -0.33 17.49
CA SER A 388 -28.12 1.10 17.67
C SER A 388 -26.83 1.91 17.59
N LEU A 389 -25.71 1.38 18.10
CA LEU A 389 -24.40 2.01 17.99
C LEU A 389 -23.91 2.05 16.52
N VAL A 390 -24.22 1.01 15.75
CA VAL A 390 -23.92 1.02 14.29
C VAL A 390 -24.71 2.13 13.61
N ALA A 391 -26.02 2.23 13.89
CA ALA A 391 -26.84 3.29 13.31
C ALA A 391 -26.32 4.70 13.67
N GLU A 392 -25.97 4.93 14.93
CA GLU A 392 -25.41 6.20 15.40
C GLU A 392 -24.09 6.55 14.70
N LYS A 393 -23.20 5.57 14.50
CA LYS A 393 -21.93 5.73 13.77
C LYS A 393 -22.13 6.35 12.39
N TYR A 394 -23.21 5.99 11.71
CA TYR A 394 -23.54 6.49 10.36
C TYR A 394 -24.53 7.65 10.37
N GLY A 395 -24.86 8.21 11.55
CA GLY A 395 -25.73 9.38 11.69
C GLY A 395 -27.23 9.08 11.63
N TYR A 396 -27.63 7.84 11.83
CA TYR A 396 -29.02 7.40 11.88
C TYR A 396 -29.51 7.19 13.32
N LYS A 397 -30.82 7.39 13.53
CA LYS A 397 -31.42 7.23 14.86
C LYS A 397 -31.57 5.78 15.29
N ASN A 398 -31.70 4.88 14.35
CA ASN A 398 -31.91 3.46 14.60
C ASN A 398 -31.49 2.63 13.36
N ILE A 399 -31.37 1.33 13.55
CA ILE A 399 -30.96 0.41 12.49
C ILE A 399 -31.93 0.32 11.32
N PHE A 400 -33.24 0.55 11.55
CA PHE A 400 -34.24 0.51 10.49
C PHE A 400 -34.05 1.64 9.49
N ASP A 401 -33.76 2.86 9.98
CA ASP A 401 -33.51 4.02 9.11
C ASP A 401 -32.22 3.81 8.31
N LEU A 402 -31.14 3.32 8.93
CA LEU A 402 -29.87 3.02 8.28
C LEU A 402 -30.05 1.97 7.17
N VAL A 403 -30.70 0.85 7.47
CA VAL A 403 -30.89 -0.25 6.50
C VAL A 403 -31.81 0.18 5.36
N ASN A 404 -32.86 0.95 5.62
CA ASN A 404 -33.72 1.47 4.56
C ASN A 404 -32.98 2.40 3.60
N ASP A 405 -32.04 3.18 4.11
CA ASP A 405 -31.24 4.10 3.33
C ASP A 405 -29.92 3.48 2.78
N ILE A 406 -29.69 2.17 2.98
CA ILE A 406 -28.41 1.54 2.64
C ILE A 406 -28.05 1.71 1.16
N GLY A 407 -29.03 1.79 0.29
CA GLY A 407 -28.84 2.05 -1.15
C GLY A 407 -28.27 3.44 -1.48
N ARG A 408 -28.20 4.36 -0.51
CA ARG A 408 -27.55 5.68 -0.67
C ARG A 408 -26.03 5.59 -0.46
N PHE A 409 -25.55 4.55 0.18
CA PHE A 409 -24.13 4.33 0.34
C PHE A 409 -23.54 3.80 -0.97
N LYS A 410 -22.44 4.39 -1.39
CA LYS A 410 -21.70 3.88 -2.53
C LYS A 410 -20.89 2.65 -2.12
N SER A 411 -20.60 1.78 -3.09
CA SER A 411 -19.62 0.72 -2.89
C SER A 411 -18.22 1.33 -2.79
N GLY A 412 -17.38 0.77 -1.92
CA GLY A 412 -15.96 1.15 -1.84
C GLY A 412 -15.24 0.97 -3.16
N ILE A 413 -15.64 -0.02 -3.96
CA ILE A 413 -15.14 -0.23 -5.33
C ILE A 413 -15.57 0.91 -6.25
N GLN A 414 -16.82 1.38 -6.14
CA GLN A 414 -17.30 2.51 -6.95
C GLN A 414 -16.56 3.80 -6.60
N GLU A 415 -16.38 4.08 -5.32
CA GLU A 415 -15.62 5.23 -4.83
C GLU A 415 -14.16 5.17 -5.31
N TYR A 416 -13.49 4.02 -5.13
CA TYR A 416 -12.15 3.74 -5.64
C TYR A 416 -12.06 4.03 -7.13
N ARG A 417 -12.94 3.43 -7.93
CA ARG A 417 -12.95 3.63 -9.39
C ARG A 417 -13.19 5.08 -9.81
N SER A 418 -13.86 5.86 -8.96
CA SER A 418 -14.16 7.27 -9.22
C SER A 418 -13.02 8.22 -8.82
N THR A 419 -11.96 7.76 -8.17
CA THR A 419 -10.83 8.65 -7.87
C THR A 419 -10.10 9.07 -9.13
N ALA A 420 -9.75 10.35 -9.19
CA ALA A 420 -9.17 10.95 -10.39
C ALA A 420 -7.86 10.25 -10.83
N GLY A 421 -7.06 9.79 -9.86
CA GLY A 421 -5.84 9.02 -10.14
C GLY A 421 -6.13 7.67 -10.77
N GLU A 422 -7.15 6.95 -10.31
CA GLU A 422 -7.56 5.67 -10.90
C GLU A 422 -8.16 5.84 -12.31
N VAL A 423 -8.98 6.88 -12.49
CA VAL A 423 -9.52 7.21 -13.83
C VAL A 423 -8.39 7.52 -14.81
N GLU A 424 -7.39 8.30 -14.38
CA GLU A 424 -6.22 8.63 -15.21
C GLU A 424 -5.39 7.38 -15.53
N ALA A 425 -5.16 6.47 -14.55
CA ALA A 425 -4.40 5.25 -14.77
C ALA A 425 -5.12 4.31 -15.76
N ARG A 426 -6.42 4.09 -15.60
CA ARG A 426 -7.22 3.31 -16.55
C ARG A 426 -7.32 3.99 -17.92
N ASN A 427 -7.30 5.32 -17.95
CA ASN A 427 -7.26 6.04 -19.23
C ASN A 427 -5.94 5.79 -19.98
N VAL A 428 -4.81 5.71 -19.28
CA VAL A 428 -3.53 5.31 -19.88
C VAL A 428 -3.63 3.89 -20.47
N GLU A 429 -4.22 2.93 -19.77
CA GLU A 429 -4.46 1.58 -20.30
C GLU A 429 -5.29 1.60 -21.58
N SER A 430 -6.39 2.34 -21.59
CA SER A 430 -7.30 2.42 -22.75
C SER A 430 -6.66 3.07 -23.98
N ARG A 431 -5.56 3.80 -23.78
CA ARG A 431 -4.81 4.52 -24.82
C ARG A 431 -3.52 3.82 -25.24
N LEU A 432 -3.23 2.66 -24.67
CA LEU A 432 -2.17 1.80 -25.17
C LEU A 432 -2.39 1.57 -26.68
N ASP A 433 -1.32 1.56 -27.44
CA ASP A 433 -1.32 1.42 -28.89
C ASP A 433 -1.87 2.62 -29.70
N PHE A 434 -2.18 3.73 -29.04
CA PHE A 434 -2.45 4.96 -29.79
C PHE A 434 -1.21 5.41 -30.54
N THR A 435 -1.37 5.68 -31.81
CA THR A 435 -0.31 6.34 -32.61
C THR A 435 -0.05 7.75 -32.08
N SER A 436 1.15 8.29 -32.34
CA SER A 436 1.49 9.66 -31.94
C SER A 436 0.48 10.69 -32.48
N ALA A 437 -0.08 10.45 -33.70
CA ALA A 437 -1.12 11.30 -34.27
C ALA A 437 -2.45 11.20 -33.48
N GLN A 438 -2.87 10.01 -33.07
CA GLN A 438 -4.05 9.82 -32.22
C GLN A 438 -3.86 10.49 -30.87
N ARG A 439 -2.73 10.30 -30.20
CA ARG A 439 -2.42 10.96 -28.91
C ARG A 439 -2.50 12.47 -29.03
N ARG A 440 -1.93 13.04 -30.11
CA ARG A 440 -1.93 14.49 -30.32
C ARG A 440 -3.32 15.07 -30.58
N ASN A 441 -4.18 14.33 -31.26
CA ASN A 441 -5.49 14.82 -31.69
C ASN A 441 -6.66 14.38 -30.81
N THR A 442 -6.42 13.56 -29.78
CA THR A 442 -7.46 13.05 -28.88
C THR A 442 -7.17 13.51 -27.46
N LEU A 443 -8.02 14.39 -26.91
CA LEU A 443 -7.91 14.81 -25.51
C LEU A 443 -8.11 13.62 -24.57
N ALA A 444 -7.35 13.57 -23.48
CA ALA A 444 -7.50 12.54 -22.44
C ALA A 444 -8.92 12.48 -21.89
N VAL A 445 -9.56 13.64 -21.69
CA VAL A 445 -10.94 13.72 -21.18
C VAL A 445 -11.96 13.00 -22.07
N SER A 446 -11.69 12.81 -23.36
CA SER A 446 -12.61 12.12 -24.26
C SER A 446 -12.56 10.59 -24.16
N THR A 447 -11.57 10.04 -23.46
CA THR A 447 -11.35 8.61 -23.25
C THR A 447 -11.40 8.22 -21.77
N GLU A 448 -11.58 9.17 -20.86
CA GLU A 448 -11.84 8.91 -19.45
C GLU A 448 -13.16 8.14 -19.29
N ASP A 449 -13.15 7.05 -18.51
CA ASP A 449 -14.34 6.20 -18.28
C ASP A 449 -15.33 6.81 -17.27
N ILE A 450 -14.89 7.81 -16.51
CA ILE A 450 -15.73 8.59 -15.59
C ILE A 450 -15.54 10.08 -15.88
N ALA A 451 -16.63 10.77 -16.12
CA ALA A 451 -16.62 12.21 -16.38
C ALA A 451 -16.00 12.97 -15.19
N ARG A 452 -15.28 14.07 -15.48
CA ARG A 452 -14.50 14.82 -14.47
C ARG A 452 -15.31 15.38 -13.31
N ASP A 453 -16.57 15.72 -13.54
CA ASP A 453 -17.51 16.15 -12.49
C ASP A 453 -17.93 15.02 -11.53
N GLY A 454 -17.75 13.76 -11.95
CA GLY A 454 -17.98 12.56 -11.13
C GLY A 454 -16.72 12.04 -10.43
N GLN A 455 -15.56 12.64 -10.69
CA GLN A 455 -14.28 12.16 -10.13
C GLN A 455 -14.04 12.70 -8.71
N ILE A 456 -13.41 11.86 -7.89
CA ILE A 456 -13.02 12.16 -6.52
C ILE A 456 -11.53 12.52 -6.51
N PHE A 457 -11.21 13.71 -6.00
CA PHE A 457 -9.84 14.18 -5.91
C PHE A 457 -9.26 13.88 -4.52
N LEU A 458 -8.25 13.02 -4.48
CA LEU A 458 -7.48 12.73 -3.29
C LEU A 458 -6.13 13.45 -3.41
N SER A 459 -5.87 14.41 -2.52
CA SER A 459 -4.57 15.09 -2.43
C SER A 459 -3.68 14.40 -1.40
N ARG A 460 -2.36 14.57 -1.52
CA ARG A 460 -1.41 14.13 -0.49
C ARG A 460 -1.60 14.83 0.85
N ASP A 461 -2.12 16.06 0.83
CA ASP A 461 -2.31 16.88 2.02
C ASP A 461 -3.43 16.35 2.94
N VAL A 462 -4.33 15.49 2.43
CA VAL A 462 -5.39 14.88 3.26
C VAL A 462 -4.80 14.01 4.37
N ARG A 463 -3.66 13.35 4.16
CA ARG A 463 -2.98 12.61 5.24
C ARG A 463 -2.41 13.56 6.31
N MET A 464 -1.89 14.70 5.92
CA MET A 464 -1.41 15.71 6.89
C MET A 464 -2.57 16.38 7.60
N ASP A 465 -3.67 16.67 6.90
CA ASP A 465 -4.89 17.20 7.51
C ASP A 465 -5.63 16.17 8.38
N GLU A 466 -5.60 14.89 8.04
CA GLU A 466 -6.11 13.82 8.92
C GLU A 466 -5.20 13.62 10.11
N LEU A 467 -3.88 13.66 9.93
CA LEU A 467 -2.92 13.62 11.03
C LEU A 467 -3.06 14.84 11.94
N ALA A 468 -3.17 16.05 11.37
CA ALA A 468 -3.41 17.27 12.10
C ALA A 468 -4.75 17.25 12.85
N ARG A 469 -5.84 16.75 12.22
CA ARG A 469 -7.12 16.54 12.89
C ARG A 469 -7.05 15.47 13.96
N HIS A 470 -6.31 14.40 13.75
CA HIS A 470 -6.10 13.35 14.75
C HIS A 470 -5.26 13.85 15.93
N VAL A 471 -4.21 14.62 15.66
CA VAL A 471 -3.38 15.27 16.68
C VAL A 471 -4.21 16.30 17.47
N SER A 472 -5.01 17.15 16.80
CA SER A 472 -5.91 18.10 17.46
C SER A 472 -7.00 17.39 18.27
N PHE A 473 -7.54 16.29 17.79
CA PHE A 473 -8.51 15.46 18.52
C PHE A 473 -7.88 14.82 19.77
N LEU A 474 -6.67 14.32 19.66
CA LEU A 474 -5.94 13.75 20.80
C LEU A 474 -5.49 14.82 21.77
N ALA A 475 -5.03 15.98 21.31
CA ALA A 475 -4.70 17.13 22.15
C ALA A 475 -5.91 17.65 22.90
N GLY A 476 -7.07 17.75 22.25
CA GLY A 476 -8.34 18.12 22.88
C GLY A 476 -8.80 17.11 23.95
N LYS A 477 -8.60 15.80 23.74
CA LYS A 477 -8.88 14.77 24.75
C LYS A 477 -7.92 14.80 25.94
N LEU A 478 -6.69 15.24 25.73
CA LEU A 478 -5.64 15.28 26.76
C LEU A 478 -5.53 16.65 27.43
N HIS A 479 -6.40 17.62 27.10
CA HIS A 479 -6.38 19.01 27.63
C HIS A 479 -5.01 19.69 27.46
N ILE A 480 -4.29 19.38 26.38
CA ILE A 480 -3.03 20.00 26.03
C ILE A 480 -3.36 21.22 25.14
N PRO A 481 -2.96 22.48 25.50
CA PRO A 481 -3.13 23.63 24.62
C PRO A 481 -2.28 23.41 23.35
N VAL A 482 -2.90 23.66 22.19
CA VAL A 482 -2.25 23.62 20.88
C VAL A 482 -1.50 24.89 20.65
#